data_8830ad691f6c8101d514733478200e6d
#
_entry.id   8830ad691f6c8101d514733478200e6d
#
_cell.length_a   1.000
_cell.length_b   1.000
_cell.length_c   1.000
_cell.angle_alpha   90.00
_cell.angle_beta   90.00
_cell.angle_gamma   90.00
#
_symmetry.space_group_name_H-M   'P 1'
#
loop_
_entity.id
_entity.type
_entity.pdbx_description
1 polymer ?
#
loop_
_entity_poly.entity_id
_entity_poly.type
_entity_poly.pdbx_seq_one_letter_code
_entity_poly.pdbx_strand_id
1 'polypeptide(L)' 'VMDPEELIINQEEFDYIELKMGELLSDLERKVLSLYLDGQSYQEISEELNRHVKSIDNALQRVKRKLERYLEVR' A
#
# COMPACT_ATOMS: atom_id res chain seq x y z
N VAL A 1 11.92 -13.11 -1.83
CA VAL A 1 10.84 -12.37 -1.41
C VAL A 1 10.16 -11.73 -2.56
N MET A 2 8.92 -11.86 -2.54
CA MET A 2 8.19 -11.26 -3.56
C MET A 2 8.14 -9.86 -3.34
N ASP A 3 8.55 -9.20 -4.25
CA ASP A 3 8.69 -7.88 -3.95
C ASP A 3 7.57 -7.07 -4.45
N PRO A 4 7.55 -5.89 -4.06
CA PRO A 4 6.46 -5.01 -4.29
C PRO A 4 6.29 -4.57 -5.70
N GLU A 5 7.18 -4.94 -6.54
CA GLU A 5 7.01 -4.51 -7.89
C GLU A 5 5.78 -5.11 -8.48
N GLU A 6 5.28 -6.17 -7.85
CA GLU A 6 4.06 -6.73 -8.32
C GLU A 6 2.88 -5.81 -8.12
N LEU A 7 3.03 -4.81 -7.28
CA LEU A 7 1.96 -3.88 -7.04
C LEU A 7 2.05 -2.76 -8.05
N ILE A 8 1.54 -3.01 -9.24
CA ILE A 8 1.66 -2.05 -10.33
C ILE A 8 0.36 -1.27 -10.45
N ILE A 9 0.33 -0.12 -9.84
CA ILE A 9 -0.78 0.80 -10.01
C ILE A 9 -0.21 2.20 -10.13
N ASN A 10 -0.89 3.03 -10.88
CA ASN A 10 -0.45 4.40 -10.99
C ASN A 10 -1.26 5.27 -10.03
N GLN A 11 -0.92 6.55 -10.00
CA GLN A 11 -1.54 7.45 -9.04
C GLN A 11 -3.04 7.57 -9.28
N GLU A 12 -3.45 7.56 -10.53
CA GLU A 12 -4.88 7.66 -10.84
C GLU A 12 -5.63 6.46 -10.33
N GLU A 13 -5.07 5.27 -10.51
CA GLU A 13 -5.70 4.06 -10.02
C GLU A 13 -5.76 4.07 -8.51
N PHE A 14 -4.70 4.55 -7.87
CA PHE A 14 -4.69 4.63 -6.44
C PHE A 14 -5.79 5.56 -5.95
N ASP A 15 -5.94 6.72 -6.58
CA ASP A 15 -6.97 7.67 -6.18
C ASP A 15 -8.35 7.06 -6.33
N TYR A 16 -8.57 6.36 -7.43
CA TYR A 16 -9.86 5.73 -7.67
C TYR A 16 -10.14 4.66 -6.63
N ILE A 17 -9.14 3.83 -6.35
CA ILE A 17 -9.30 2.76 -5.38
C ILE A 17 -9.52 3.33 -4.00
N GLU A 18 -8.79 4.38 -3.66
CA GLU A 18 -8.95 4.99 -2.36
C GLU A 18 -10.36 5.51 -2.17
N LEU A 19 -10.91 6.09 -3.22
CA LEU A 19 -12.26 6.60 -3.16
C LEU A 19 -13.26 5.47 -2.94
N LYS A 20 -13.04 4.33 -3.59
CA LYS A 20 -13.98 3.22 -3.52
C LYS A 20 -13.74 2.32 -2.33
N MET A 21 -12.49 2.19 -1.91
CA MET A 21 -12.12 1.23 -0.89
C MET A 21 -11.52 1.88 0.34
N GLY A 22 -11.83 3.15 0.53
CA GLY A 22 -11.26 3.87 1.67
C GLY A 22 -11.56 3.20 2.99
N GLU A 23 -12.66 2.48 3.07
CA GLU A 23 -13.02 1.82 4.31
C GLU A 23 -12.36 0.46 4.46
N LEU A 24 -11.81 -0.08 3.39
CA LEU A 24 -11.17 -1.37 3.44
C LEU A 24 -9.74 -1.31 3.93
N LEU A 25 -9.11 -0.16 3.77
CA LEU A 25 -7.73 0.01 4.22
C LEU A 25 -7.74 0.77 5.53
N SER A 26 -6.94 0.28 6.48
CA SER A 26 -6.78 1.00 7.73
C SER A 26 -6.00 2.28 7.48
N ASP A 27 -5.98 3.17 8.46
CA ASP A 27 -5.22 4.40 8.35
C ASP A 27 -3.75 4.11 8.07
N LEU A 28 -3.19 3.14 8.77
CA LEU A 28 -1.81 2.78 8.57
C LEU A 28 -1.58 2.26 7.16
N GLU A 29 -2.45 1.39 6.70
CA GLU A 29 -2.31 0.80 5.38
C GLU A 29 -2.36 1.88 4.30
N ARG A 30 -3.26 2.84 4.44
CA ARG A 30 -3.35 3.92 3.47
C ARG A 30 -2.11 4.77 3.45
N LYS A 31 -1.58 5.10 4.64
CA LYS A 31 -0.38 5.91 4.71
C LYS A 31 0.81 5.19 4.11
N VAL A 32 0.94 3.91 4.42
CA VAL A 32 2.05 3.14 3.90
C VAL A 32 1.98 3.07 2.38
N LEU A 33 0.80 2.80 1.85
CA LEU A 33 0.65 2.71 0.41
C LEU A 33 0.95 4.04 -0.27
N SER A 34 0.45 5.13 0.31
CA SER A 34 0.68 6.44 -0.26
C SER A 34 2.17 6.77 -0.34
N LEU A 35 2.89 6.51 0.75
CA LEU A 35 4.32 6.78 0.77
C LEU A 35 5.07 5.87 -0.18
N TYR A 36 4.63 4.63 -0.28
CA TYR A 36 5.24 3.70 -1.21
C TYR A 36 5.09 4.18 -2.65
N LEU A 37 3.92 4.66 -3.01
CA LEU A 37 3.69 5.17 -4.37
C LEU A 37 4.44 6.47 -4.64
N ASP A 38 4.79 7.18 -3.57
CA ASP A 38 5.64 8.37 -3.72
C ASP A 38 7.10 8.01 -3.97
N GLY A 39 7.43 6.72 -3.93
CA GLY A 39 8.79 6.30 -4.21
C GLY A 39 9.64 6.06 -2.99
N GLN A 40 9.06 6.09 -1.80
CA GLN A 40 9.85 5.86 -0.60
C GLN A 40 10.15 4.39 -0.40
N SER A 41 11.34 4.12 0.12
CA SER A 41 11.71 2.75 0.44
C SER A 41 11.03 2.33 1.74
N TYR A 42 11.05 1.04 2.01
CA TYR A 42 10.51 0.52 3.26
C TYR A 42 11.17 1.20 4.46
N GLN A 43 12.48 1.40 4.38
CA GLN A 43 13.20 2.04 5.47
C GLN A 43 12.72 3.48 5.66
N GLU A 44 12.55 4.20 4.57
CA GLU A 44 12.09 5.58 4.66
C GLU A 44 10.68 5.66 5.23
N ILE A 45 9.81 4.77 4.80
CA ILE A 45 8.45 4.75 5.32
C ILE A 45 8.46 4.42 6.81
N SER A 46 9.29 3.47 7.19
CA SER A 46 9.42 3.06 8.56
C SER A 46 9.82 4.24 9.44
N GLU A 47 10.76 5.03 8.97
CA GLU A 47 11.21 6.19 9.72
C GLU A 47 10.15 7.28 9.77
N GLU A 48 9.48 7.49 8.65
CA GLU A 48 8.48 8.52 8.59
C GLU A 48 7.32 8.22 9.53
N LEU A 49 6.90 6.97 9.59
CA LEU A 49 5.77 6.58 10.41
C LEU A 49 6.15 6.10 11.79
N ASN A 50 7.45 6.07 12.07
CA ASN A 50 7.96 5.64 13.37
C ASN A 50 7.49 4.22 13.68
N ARG A 51 7.69 3.34 12.72
CA ARG A 51 7.32 1.93 12.87
C ARG A 51 8.45 1.07 12.35
N HIS A 52 8.45 -0.19 12.77
CA HIS A 52 9.47 -1.12 12.30
C HIS A 52 9.25 -1.45 10.82
N VAL A 53 10.34 -1.72 10.14
CA VAL A 53 10.26 -2.10 8.73
C VAL A 53 9.37 -3.32 8.56
N LYS A 54 9.41 -4.24 9.50
CA LYS A 54 8.56 -5.42 9.42
C LYS A 54 7.08 -5.05 9.41
N SER A 55 6.70 -4.05 10.19
CA SER A 55 5.32 -3.58 10.18
C SER A 55 4.95 -2.99 8.84
N ILE A 56 5.88 -2.27 8.23
CA ILE A 56 5.62 -1.69 6.92
C ILE A 56 5.44 -2.81 5.88
N ASP A 57 6.30 -3.80 5.94
CA ASP A 57 6.21 -4.92 5.01
C ASP A 57 4.87 -5.63 5.17
N ASN A 58 4.47 -5.91 6.40
CA ASN A 58 3.20 -6.58 6.64
C ASN A 58 2.02 -5.76 6.16
N ALA A 59 2.08 -4.45 6.37
CA ALA A 59 1.00 -3.57 5.92
C ALA A 59 0.89 -3.60 4.41
N LEU A 60 2.01 -3.54 3.72
CA LEU A 60 1.98 -3.58 2.26
C LEU A 60 1.49 -4.92 1.74
N GLN A 61 1.83 -6.00 2.42
CA GLN A 61 1.32 -7.31 2.03
C GLN A 61 -0.20 -7.34 2.12
N ARG A 62 -0.74 -6.81 3.20
CA ARG A 62 -2.20 -6.77 3.34
C ARG A 62 -2.84 -5.88 2.29
N VAL A 63 -2.22 -4.72 2.03
CA VAL A 63 -2.73 -3.83 1.00
C VAL A 63 -2.73 -4.52 -0.35
N LYS A 64 -1.64 -5.19 -0.65
CA LYS A 64 -1.51 -5.87 -1.93
C LYS A 64 -2.61 -6.90 -2.12
N ARG A 65 -2.88 -7.69 -1.09
CA ARG A 65 -3.94 -8.68 -1.18
C ARG A 65 -5.30 -8.05 -1.42
N LYS A 66 -5.57 -6.96 -0.70
CA LYS A 66 -6.85 -6.29 -0.85
C LYS A 66 -7.00 -5.71 -2.24
N LEU A 67 -5.94 -5.13 -2.76
CA LEU A 67 -5.99 -4.56 -4.10
C LEU A 67 -6.14 -5.62 -5.17
N GLU A 68 -5.48 -6.73 -5.00
CA GLU A 68 -5.59 -7.81 -5.97
C GLU A 68 -7.01 -8.32 -6.05
N ARG A 69 -7.65 -8.46 -4.90
CA ARG A 69 -9.03 -8.89 -4.89
C ARG A 69 -9.93 -7.89 -5.58
N TYR A 70 -9.71 -6.61 -5.29
CA TYR A 70 -10.52 -5.58 -5.91
C TYR A 70 -10.35 -5.57 -7.42
N LEU A 71 -9.10 -5.68 -7.87
CA LEU A 71 -8.83 -5.64 -9.28
C LEU A 71 -9.35 -6.85 -10.02
N GLU A 72 -9.44 -7.97 -9.35
CA GLU A 72 -9.93 -9.19 -9.97
C GLU A 72 -11.42 -9.11 -10.28
N VAL A 73 -12.15 -8.38 -9.48
CA VAL A 73 -13.59 -8.36 -9.67
C VAL A 73 -14.05 -7.26 -10.60
N ARG A 74 -13.21 -6.39 -11.02
CA ARG A 74 -13.64 -5.35 -11.93
C ARG A 74 -13.44 -5.77 -13.43
#